data_e967e540ba4f42ef4e6306ff6629e4ed
#
_entry.id   e967e540ba4f42ef4e6306ff6629e4ed
#
_cell.length_a   1.000
_cell.length_b   1.000
_cell.length_c   1.000
_cell.angle_alpha   90.00
_cell.angle_beta   90.00
_cell.angle_gamma   90.00
#
_symmetry.space_group_name_H-M   'P 1'
#
loop_
_entity.id
_entity.type
_entity.pdbx_description
1 polymer ?
#
loop_
_entity_poly.entity_id
_entity_poly.type
_entity_poly.pdbx_seq_one_letter_code
_entity_poly.pdbx_strand_id
1 'polypeptide(L)'
;MARIVLLRHAHSVANEKNLLAGRTAGISLSKKGKEQAKELIARLGEIAFDEVAISPLQRCRETIDPWLTSTGAKSRIVVDDSISEVDYGNWSGKTLASLRRKAQWKVVQDFPSQMTFPDGESLLEMQGRALSGFYRLNAVKGKGPRLLVSHGDVIKSIVAHCLGMHLDQFQRLVIEPASLTIIDTDSGTSRLVRFNDAKGFLSSEESTNQSALGGSTGNSNK
;
A
#
# COMPACT_ATOMS: atom_id res chain seq x y z
N MET A 1 13.98 9.73 12.44
CA MET A 1 12.68 9.72 11.71
C MET A 1 12.88 9.05 10.37
N ALA A 2 12.03 8.11 10.00
CA ALA A 2 12.04 7.44 8.70
C ALA A 2 10.71 7.72 7.99
N ARG A 3 10.75 7.97 6.67
CA ARG A 3 9.56 8.14 5.83
C ARG A 3 9.30 6.88 5.02
N ILE A 4 8.11 6.33 5.12
CA ILE A 4 7.67 5.20 4.34
C ILE A 4 6.52 5.64 3.44
N VAL A 5 6.70 5.45 2.15
CA VAL A 5 5.69 5.68 1.12
C VAL A 5 5.06 4.34 0.78
N LEU A 6 3.76 4.21 1.00
CA LEU A 6 2.97 3.04 0.63
C LEU A 6 2.29 3.34 -0.71
N LEU A 7 2.53 2.51 -1.71
CA LEU A 7 1.93 2.59 -3.04
C LEU A 7 1.06 1.36 -3.28
N ARG A 8 -0.25 1.57 -3.48
CA ARG A 8 -1.11 0.50 -3.98
C ARG A 8 -0.81 0.26 -5.45
N HIS A 9 -0.76 -1.02 -5.88
CA HIS A 9 -0.69 -1.34 -7.31
C HIS A 9 -1.74 -0.58 -8.12
N ALA A 10 -1.42 -0.24 -9.37
CA ALA A 10 -2.32 0.42 -10.30
C ALA A 10 -3.50 -0.49 -10.69
N HIS A 11 -4.49 0.05 -11.36
CA HIS A 11 -5.73 -0.64 -11.71
C HIS A 11 -5.47 -1.90 -12.54
N SER A 12 -5.88 -3.06 -12.03
CA SER A 12 -5.66 -4.36 -12.67
C SER A 12 -6.86 -4.83 -13.49
N VAL A 13 -6.67 -5.85 -14.33
CA VAL A 13 -7.78 -6.52 -15.05
C VAL A 13 -8.79 -7.15 -14.09
N ALA A 14 -8.38 -7.54 -12.89
CA ALA A 14 -9.28 -8.03 -11.87
C ALA A 14 -10.15 -6.89 -11.29
N ASN A 15 -9.58 -5.71 -11.07
CA ASN A 15 -10.36 -4.52 -10.68
C ASN A 15 -11.40 -4.17 -11.74
N GLU A 16 -11.02 -4.18 -13.03
CA GLU A 16 -11.93 -3.91 -14.14
C GLU A 16 -13.12 -4.86 -14.18
N LYS A 17 -12.88 -6.13 -13.87
CA LYS A 17 -13.90 -7.20 -13.84
C LYS A 17 -14.60 -7.36 -12.49
N ASN A 18 -14.29 -6.51 -11.50
CA ASN A 18 -14.79 -6.62 -10.12
C ASN A 18 -14.57 -8.02 -9.51
N LEU A 19 -13.38 -8.60 -9.75
CA LEU A 19 -12.97 -9.88 -9.20
C LEU A 19 -12.08 -9.68 -7.94
N LEU A 20 -12.25 -10.57 -6.98
CA LEU A 20 -11.35 -10.65 -5.83
C LEU A 20 -10.09 -11.43 -6.29
N ALA A 21 -9.03 -10.70 -6.62
CA ALA A 21 -7.84 -11.29 -7.24
C ALA A 21 -7.02 -12.15 -6.27
N GLY A 22 -6.88 -11.71 -5.01
CA GLY A 22 -5.99 -12.36 -4.03
C GLY A 22 -4.58 -12.57 -4.59
N ARG A 23 -4.07 -13.77 -4.37
CA ARG A 23 -2.75 -14.21 -4.85
C ARG A 23 -2.79 -14.92 -6.21
N THR A 24 -3.90 -14.82 -6.94
CA THR A 24 -4.00 -15.40 -8.29
C THR A 24 -2.87 -14.92 -9.18
N ALA A 25 -2.12 -15.85 -9.78
CA ALA A 25 -1.03 -15.56 -10.70
C ALA A 25 -1.55 -14.97 -12.03
N GLY A 26 -0.72 -14.22 -12.76
CA GLY A 26 -1.05 -13.70 -14.09
C GLY A 26 -2.03 -12.53 -14.12
N ILE A 27 -2.39 -11.95 -12.96
CA ILE A 27 -3.24 -10.76 -12.92
C ILE A 27 -2.40 -9.51 -13.25
N SER A 28 -2.48 -9.07 -14.49
CA SER A 28 -1.80 -7.88 -15.04
C SER A 28 -2.56 -6.59 -14.79
N LEU A 29 -1.93 -5.46 -15.12
CA LEU A 29 -2.60 -4.16 -15.15
C LEU A 29 -3.58 -4.08 -16.33
N SER A 30 -4.71 -3.39 -16.13
CA SER A 30 -5.61 -2.99 -17.20
C SER A 30 -5.01 -1.85 -18.04
N LYS A 31 -5.66 -1.46 -19.13
CA LYS A 31 -5.25 -0.28 -19.90
C LYS A 31 -5.15 0.96 -19.02
N LYS A 32 -6.15 1.22 -18.19
CA LYS A 32 -6.16 2.32 -17.20
C LYS A 32 -4.98 2.21 -16.24
N GLY A 33 -4.68 1.01 -15.75
CA GLY A 33 -3.57 0.80 -14.82
C GLY A 33 -2.20 1.05 -15.45
N LYS A 34 -2.02 0.72 -16.71
CA LYS A 34 -0.79 1.01 -17.46
C LYS A 34 -0.55 2.51 -17.62
N GLU A 35 -1.62 3.29 -17.82
CA GLU A 35 -1.51 4.76 -17.84
C GLU A 35 -1.17 5.29 -16.43
N GLN A 36 -1.84 4.82 -15.38
CA GLN A 36 -1.50 5.18 -14.00
C GLN A 36 -0.03 4.86 -13.65
N ALA A 37 0.48 3.71 -14.10
CA ALA A 37 1.88 3.33 -13.89
C ALA A 37 2.86 4.29 -14.61
N LYS A 38 2.51 4.80 -15.79
CA LYS A 38 3.30 5.83 -16.47
C LYS A 38 3.25 7.19 -15.73
N GLU A 39 2.08 7.57 -15.20
CA GLU A 39 1.94 8.80 -14.41
C GLU A 39 2.81 8.78 -13.16
N LEU A 40 3.09 7.59 -12.59
CA LEU A 40 3.98 7.46 -11.44
C LEU A 40 5.41 7.93 -11.73
N ILE A 41 5.86 7.95 -12.99
CA ILE A 41 7.17 8.50 -13.36
C ILE A 41 7.30 9.95 -12.88
N ALA A 42 6.33 10.79 -13.21
CA ALA A 42 6.33 12.17 -12.78
C ALA A 42 5.99 12.32 -11.29
N ARG A 43 5.05 11.50 -10.78
CA ARG A 43 4.56 11.59 -9.41
C ARG A 43 5.60 11.18 -8.36
N LEU A 44 6.42 10.19 -8.65
CA LEU A 44 7.54 9.79 -7.79
C LEU A 44 8.81 10.62 -8.09
N GLY A 45 8.92 11.19 -9.30
CA GLY A 45 10.04 12.00 -9.72
C GLY A 45 11.39 11.25 -9.62
N GLU A 46 12.46 12.00 -9.38
CA GLU A 46 13.84 11.47 -9.23
C GLU A 46 14.20 11.14 -7.77
N ILE A 47 13.20 10.84 -6.94
CA ILE A 47 13.45 10.54 -5.53
C ILE A 47 14.27 9.25 -5.41
N ALA A 48 15.43 9.35 -4.76
CA ALA A 48 16.21 8.18 -4.40
C ALA A 48 15.64 7.54 -3.13
N PHE A 49 14.97 6.41 -3.29
CA PHE A 49 14.55 5.60 -2.13
C PHE A 49 15.71 4.75 -1.63
N ASP A 50 15.90 4.68 -0.31
CA ASP A 50 16.90 3.80 0.29
C ASP A 50 16.59 2.32 -0.04
N GLU A 51 15.32 1.94 -0.05
CA GLU A 51 14.84 0.64 -0.50
C GLU A 51 13.43 0.75 -1.11
N VAL A 52 13.19 -0.06 -2.14
CA VAL A 52 11.88 -0.30 -2.74
C VAL A 52 11.50 -1.75 -2.51
N ALA A 53 10.60 -2.00 -1.55
CA ALA A 53 10.00 -3.31 -1.29
C ALA A 53 8.79 -3.52 -2.19
N ILE A 54 8.76 -4.62 -2.94
CA ILE A 54 7.72 -4.89 -3.94
C ILE A 54 7.08 -6.25 -3.63
N SER A 55 5.75 -6.29 -3.53
CA SER A 55 5.00 -7.55 -3.51
C SER A 55 5.34 -8.40 -4.73
N PRO A 56 5.49 -9.74 -4.62
CA PRO A 56 5.84 -10.61 -5.75
C PRO A 56 4.79 -10.66 -6.86
N LEU A 57 3.57 -10.14 -6.60
CA LEU A 57 2.47 -10.24 -7.53
C LEU A 57 2.67 -9.31 -8.74
N GLN A 58 2.47 -9.86 -9.95
CA GLN A 58 2.75 -9.23 -11.24
C GLN A 58 2.26 -7.78 -11.32
N ARG A 59 1.04 -7.49 -10.88
CA ARG A 59 0.46 -6.13 -10.92
C ARG A 59 1.24 -5.10 -10.11
N CYS A 60 1.94 -5.51 -9.02
CA CYS A 60 2.80 -4.60 -8.26
C CYS A 60 4.08 -4.30 -9.03
N ARG A 61 4.68 -5.32 -9.65
CA ARG A 61 5.85 -5.17 -10.49
C ARG A 61 5.55 -4.27 -11.68
N GLU A 62 4.51 -4.56 -12.45
CA GLU A 62 4.08 -3.75 -13.60
C GLU A 62 3.74 -2.29 -13.23
N THR A 63 3.32 -2.03 -11.98
CA THR A 63 3.03 -0.68 -11.51
C THR A 63 4.29 0.17 -11.39
N ILE A 64 5.38 -0.39 -10.88
CA ILE A 64 6.59 0.38 -10.56
C ILE A 64 7.66 0.32 -11.66
N ASP A 65 7.63 -0.69 -12.53
CA ASP A 65 8.63 -0.88 -13.58
C ASP A 65 8.84 0.35 -14.50
N PRO A 66 7.79 1.07 -14.96
CA PRO A 66 8.00 2.28 -15.77
C PRO A 66 8.85 3.34 -15.07
N TRP A 67 8.63 3.55 -13.77
CA TRP A 67 9.43 4.48 -12.98
C TRP A 67 10.87 3.97 -12.78
N LEU A 68 11.04 2.71 -12.40
CA LEU A 68 12.36 2.09 -12.24
C LEU A 68 13.20 2.19 -13.52
N THR A 69 12.56 2.00 -14.68
CA THR A 69 13.24 2.04 -15.99
C THR A 69 13.60 3.48 -16.40
N SER A 70 12.69 4.44 -16.19
CA SER A 70 12.86 5.82 -16.65
C SER A 70 13.87 6.62 -15.83
N THR A 71 13.93 6.37 -14.52
CA THR A 71 14.80 7.15 -13.61
C THR A 71 16.16 6.50 -13.43
N GLY A 72 16.39 5.27 -13.90
CA GLY A 72 17.60 4.50 -13.63
C GLY A 72 17.83 4.33 -12.12
N ALA A 73 16.74 4.23 -11.37
CA ALA A 73 16.72 4.30 -9.91
C ALA A 73 17.85 3.47 -9.28
N LYS A 74 18.73 4.12 -8.55
CA LYS A 74 19.82 3.50 -7.77
C LYS A 74 19.32 2.85 -6.47
N SER A 75 18.01 2.78 -6.29
CA SER A 75 17.37 2.22 -5.11
C SER A 75 17.61 0.71 -5.01
N ARG A 76 17.79 0.22 -3.79
CA ARG A 76 17.81 -1.23 -3.54
C ARG A 76 16.41 -1.80 -3.76
N ILE A 77 16.27 -2.75 -4.68
CA ILE A 77 14.99 -3.42 -4.96
C ILE A 77 14.94 -4.75 -4.21
N VAL A 78 13.86 -4.95 -3.46
CA VAL A 78 13.62 -6.18 -2.70
C VAL A 78 12.21 -6.69 -3.00
N VAL A 79 12.10 -7.95 -3.44
CA VAL A 79 10.81 -8.64 -3.51
C VAL A 79 10.51 -9.19 -2.13
N ASP A 80 9.33 -8.88 -1.60
CA ASP A 80 8.95 -9.18 -0.22
C ASP A 80 7.58 -9.88 -0.17
N ASP A 81 7.59 -11.17 0.15
CA ASP A 81 6.36 -11.98 0.26
C ASP A 81 5.45 -11.53 1.40
N SER A 82 6.03 -10.93 2.46
CA SER A 82 5.26 -10.49 3.61
C SER A 82 4.22 -9.40 3.28
N ILE A 83 4.42 -8.66 2.19
CA ILE A 83 3.51 -7.63 1.70
C ILE A 83 2.64 -8.09 0.51
N SER A 84 2.53 -9.40 0.28
CA SER A 84 1.60 -9.97 -0.70
C SER A 84 0.15 -9.71 -0.30
N GLU A 85 -0.76 -9.71 -1.29
CA GLU A 85 -2.20 -9.61 -1.04
C GLU A 85 -2.70 -10.74 -0.14
N VAL A 86 -3.85 -10.55 0.45
CA VAL A 86 -4.54 -11.59 1.23
C VAL A 86 -4.68 -12.86 0.40
N ASP A 87 -4.35 -13.99 1.01
CA ASP A 87 -4.76 -15.27 0.46
C ASP A 87 -6.23 -15.51 0.76
N TYR A 88 -7.07 -15.18 -0.19
CA TYR A 88 -8.51 -15.36 -0.06
C TYR A 88 -8.97 -16.81 -0.26
N GLY A 89 -8.04 -17.75 -0.47
CA GLY A 89 -8.35 -19.16 -0.67
C GLY A 89 -9.44 -19.34 -1.74
N ASN A 90 -10.50 -20.07 -1.37
CA ASN A 90 -11.64 -20.36 -2.25
C ASN A 90 -12.46 -19.13 -2.71
N TRP A 91 -12.16 -17.94 -2.22
CA TRP A 91 -12.81 -16.72 -2.69
C TRP A 91 -12.03 -16.05 -3.84
N SER A 92 -10.79 -16.42 -4.05
CA SER A 92 -9.96 -15.91 -5.15
C SER A 92 -10.61 -16.16 -6.50
N GLY A 93 -10.58 -15.17 -7.37
CA GLY A 93 -11.17 -15.22 -8.71
C GLY A 93 -12.70 -15.06 -8.77
N LYS A 94 -13.39 -15.01 -7.65
CA LYS A 94 -14.85 -14.80 -7.62
C LYS A 94 -15.21 -13.33 -7.75
N THR A 95 -16.40 -13.05 -8.29
CA THR A 95 -16.92 -11.69 -8.39
C THR A 95 -17.32 -11.15 -7.02
N LEU A 96 -17.06 -9.87 -6.77
CA LEU A 96 -17.50 -9.22 -5.52
C LEU A 96 -19.01 -9.33 -5.33
N ALA A 97 -19.79 -9.26 -6.43
CA ALA A 97 -21.25 -9.42 -6.38
C ALA A 97 -21.68 -10.80 -5.85
N SER A 98 -20.97 -11.87 -6.21
CA SER A 98 -21.25 -13.22 -5.70
C SER A 98 -20.85 -13.37 -4.23
N LEU A 99 -19.73 -12.75 -3.83
CA LEU A 99 -19.21 -12.83 -2.47
C LEU A 99 -20.08 -12.07 -1.47
N ARG A 100 -20.63 -10.91 -1.87
CA ARG A 100 -21.55 -10.11 -1.04
C ARG A 100 -22.80 -10.86 -0.58
N ARG A 101 -23.17 -11.96 -1.25
CA ARG A 101 -24.31 -12.81 -0.87
C ARG A 101 -23.96 -13.89 0.17
N LYS A 102 -22.69 -14.05 0.51
CA LYS A 102 -22.26 -15.02 1.53
C LYS A 102 -22.40 -14.46 2.94
N ALA A 103 -22.79 -15.29 3.91
CA ALA A 103 -22.89 -14.88 5.31
C ALA A 103 -21.57 -14.32 5.85
N GLN A 104 -20.43 -14.94 5.47
CA GLN A 104 -19.10 -14.49 5.89
C GLN A 104 -18.73 -13.11 5.33
N TRP A 105 -19.44 -12.61 4.31
CA TRP A 105 -19.19 -11.23 3.81
C TRP A 105 -19.42 -10.20 4.91
N LYS A 106 -20.42 -10.41 5.74
CA LYS A 106 -20.67 -9.51 6.88
C LYS A 106 -19.51 -9.55 7.88
N VAL A 107 -18.91 -10.72 8.13
CA VAL A 107 -17.72 -10.84 8.99
C VAL A 107 -16.55 -10.03 8.42
N VAL A 108 -16.28 -10.12 7.10
CA VAL A 108 -15.24 -9.32 6.45
C VAL A 108 -15.48 -7.82 6.61
N GLN A 109 -16.75 -7.38 6.64
CA GLN A 109 -17.07 -5.95 6.75
C GLN A 109 -17.07 -5.44 8.19
N ASP A 110 -17.67 -6.19 9.11
CA ASP A 110 -17.99 -5.70 10.45
C ASP A 110 -16.99 -6.20 11.52
N PHE A 111 -16.41 -7.39 11.31
CA PHE A 111 -15.51 -8.06 12.25
C PHE A 111 -14.29 -8.71 11.53
N PRO A 112 -13.52 -7.95 10.76
CA PRO A 112 -12.38 -8.47 10.00
C PRO A 112 -11.41 -9.32 10.82
N SER A 113 -11.19 -9.00 12.09
CA SER A 113 -10.31 -9.76 12.98
C SER A 113 -10.74 -11.20 13.22
N GLN A 114 -12.03 -11.51 12.98
CA GLN A 114 -12.58 -12.86 13.13
C GLN A 114 -12.63 -13.62 11.79
N MET A 115 -12.22 -12.96 10.68
CA MET A 115 -12.32 -13.60 9.36
C MET A 115 -11.10 -14.45 9.07
N THR A 116 -11.38 -15.75 8.81
CA THR A 116 -10.45 -16.66 8.13
C THR A 116 -11.10 -17.10 6.82
N PHE A 117 -10.37 -16.95 5.70
CA PHE A 117 -10.90 -17.35 4.39
C PHE A 117 -10.80 -18.85 4.22
N PRO A 118 -11.83 -19.53 3.67
CA PRO A 118 -11.78 -20.96 3.42
C PRO A 118 -10.61 -21.34 2.51
N ASP A 119 -9.74 -22.24 2.97
CA ASP A 119 -8.49 -22.64 2.31
C ASP A 119 -7.53 -21.45 2.01
N GLY A 120 -7.61 -20.41 2.85
CA GLY A 120 -6.79 -19.20 2.77
C GLY A 120 -6.27 -18.78 4.14
N GLU A 121 -5.79 -17.55 4.25
CA GLU A 121 -5.32 -16.98 5.51
C GLU A 121 -6.41 -16.19 6.25
N SER A 122 -6.21 -15.93 7.52
CA SER A 122 -7.01 -14.98 8.28
C SER A 122 -6.52 -13.55 8.03
N LEU A 123 -7.40 -12.55 8.27
CA LEU A 123 -7.00 -11.14 8.18
C LEU A 123 -6.03 -10.75 9.30
N LEU A 124 -6.01 -11.46 10.43
CA LEU A 124 -4.99 -11.28 11.47
C LEU A 124 -3.61 -11.79 11.03
N GLU A 125 -3.53 -12.95 10.39
CA GLU A 125 -2.28 -13.46 9.82
C GLU A 125 -1.73 -12.52 8.75
N MET A 126 -2.60 -12.04 7.85
CA MET A 126 -2.23 -11.04 6.86
C MET A 126 -1.68 -9.77 7.52
N GLN A 127 -2.36 -9.24 8.53
CA GLN A 127 -1.87 -8.05 9.26
C GLN A 127 -0.51 -8.33 9.90
N GLY A 128 -0.33 -9.47 10.58
CA GLY A 128 0.92 -9.83 11.24
C GLY A 128 2.11 -9.83 10.28
N ARG A 129 1.98 -10.50 9.11
CA ARG A 129 3.04 -10.52 8.10
C ARG A 129 3.26 -9.15 7.44
N ALA A 130 2.17 -8.40 7.16
CA ALA A 130 2.26 -7.07 6.55
C ALA A 130 3.03 -6.09 7.45
N LEU A 131 2.77 -6.15 8.77
CA LEU A 131 3.51 -5.36 9.76
C LEU A 131 4.97 -5.79 9.88
N SER A 132 5.27 -7.10 9.79
CA SER A 132 6.64 -7.58 9.74
C SER A 132 7.41 -6.96 8.57
N GLY A 133 6.84 -6.95 7.37
CA GLY A 133 7.42 -6.30 6.18
C GLY A 133 7.57 -4.79 6.36
N PHE A 134 6.57 -4.13 6.91
CA PHE A 134 6.61 -2.69 7.19
C PHE A 134 7.73 -2.33 8.17
N TYR A 135 7.86 -3.04 9.30
CA TYR A 135 8.91 -2.78 10.28
C TYR A 135 10.30 -3.17 9.79
N ARG A 136 10.41 -4.23 8.98
CA ARG A 136 11.66 -4.58 8.30
C ARG A 136 12.12 -3.42 7.40
N LEU A 137 11.20 -2.87 6.59
CA LEU A 137 11.48 -1.74 5.71
C LEU A 137 11.83 -0.49 6.52
N ASN A 138 11.12 -0.25 7.63
CA ASN A 138 11.39 0.87 8.54
C ASN A 138 12.80 0.82 9.15
N ALA A 139 13.33 -0.37 9.39
CA ALA A 139 14.65 -0.59 9.96
C ALA A 139 15.81 -0.43 8.94
N VAL A 140 15.51 -0.24 7.66
CA VAL A 140 16.54 0.00 6.62
C VAL A 140 17.32 1.26 6.94
N LYS A 141 18.64 1.15 6.98
CA LYS A 141 19.53 2.29 7.22
C LYS A 141 19.58 3.20 6.01
N GLY A 142 19.56 4.50 6.24
CA GLY A 142 19.65 5.54 5.22
C GLY A 142 18.94 6.82 5.66
N LYS A 143 19.06 7.86 4.84
CA LYS A 143 18.41 9.17 5.07
C LYS A 143 17.25 9.42 4.11
N GLY A 144 17.15 8.64 3.06
CA GLY A 144 16.09 8.72 2.06
C GLY A 144 14.78 8.08 2.55
N PRO A 145 13.69 8.33 1.84
CA PRO A 145 12.44 7.61 2.05
C PRO A 145 12.56 6.14 1.63
N ARG A 146 11.62 5.31 2.02
CA ARG A 146 11.45 3.92 1.60
C ARG A 146 10.11 3.79 0.87
N LEU A 147 10.07 2.95 -0.14
CA LEU A 147 8.84 2.69 -0.90
C LEU A 147 8.38 1.25 -0.69
N LEU A 148 7.10 1.07 -0.40
CA LEU A 148 6.44 -0.22 -0.28
C LEU A 148 5.33 -0.31 -1.32
N VAL A 149 5.46 -1.20 -2.31
CA VAL A 149 4.50 -1.41 -3.39
C VAL A 149 3.67 -2.65 -3.09
N SER A 150 2.38 -2.47 -2.80
CA SER A 150 1.53 -3.55 -2.30
C SER A 150 0.05 -3.38 -2.72
N HIS A 151 -0.87 -3.83 -1.90
CA HIS A 151 -2.28 -4.06 -2.19
C HIS A 151 -3.20 -3.29 -1.22
N GLY A 152 -4.49 -3.23 -1.57
CA GLY A 152 -5.45 -2.45 -0.82
C GLY A 152 -5.59 -2.88 0.64
N ASP A 153 -5.88 -4.16 0.90
CA ASP A 153 -6.12 -4.62 2.27
C ASP A 153 -4.84 -4.64 3.12
N VAL A 154 -3.70 -4.94 2.51
CA VAL A 154 -2.39 -4.86 3.17
C VAL A 154 -2.08 -3.44 3.63
N ILE A 155 -2.23 -2.46 2.74
CA ILE A 155 -1.98 -1.04 3.08
C ILE A 155 -2.98 -0.55 4.13
N LYS A 156 -4.28 -0.89 4.00
CA LYS A 156 -5.27 -0.56 5.03
C LYS A 156 -4.90 -1.09 6.41
N SER A 157 -4.41 -2.35 6.48
CA SER A 157 -4.03 -2.97 7.76
C SER A 157 -2.82 -2.29 8.38
N ILE A 158 -1.83 -1.90 7.58
CA ILE A 158 -0.66 -1.13 8.04
C ILE A 158 -1.10 0.24 8.57
N VAL A 159 -1.92 0.97 7.80
CA VAL A 159 -2.42 2.31 8.20
C VAL A 159 -3.26 2.21 9.47
N ALA A 160 -4.17 1.24 9.56
CA ALA A 160 -4.98 1.03 10.77
C ALA A 160 -4.09 0.84 12.01
N HIS A 161 -3.07 -0.03 11.89
CA HIS A 161 -2.12 -0.25 12.98
C HIS A 161 -1.36 1.03 13.37
N CYS A 162 -0.82 1.76 12.38
CA CYS A 162 -0.08 3.01 12.64
C CYS A 162 -0.93 4.09 13.32
N LEU A 163 -2.25 4.07 13.11
CA LEU A 163 -3.21 4.98 13.72
C LEU A 163 -3.81 4.45 15.04
N GLY A 164 -3.37 3.29 15.54
CA GLY A 164 -3.95 2.66 16.72
C GLY A 164 -5.39 2.19 16.54
N MET A 165 -5.83 1.99 15.30
CA MET A 165 -7.17 1.46 14.98
C MET A 165 -7.18 -0.05 15.14
N HIS A 166 -8.25 -0.58 15.74
CA HIS A 166 -8.48 -2.03 15.72
C HIS A 166 -8.69 -2.54 14.29
N LEU A 167 -8.28 -3.77 13.99
CA LEU A 167 -8.41 -4.34 12.66
C LEU A 167 -9.86 -4.32 12.15
N ASP A 168 -10.85 -4.43 13.03
CA ASP A 168 -12.28 -4.35 12.67
C ASP A 168 -12.70 -2.97 12.12
N GLN A 169 -11.83 -1.98 12.20
CA GLN A 169 -12.08 -0.64 11.66
C GLN A 169 -11.40 -0.40 10.31
N PHE A 170 -10.56 -1.33 9.81
CA PHE A 170 -9.73 -1.08 8.63
C PHE A 170 -10.55 -0.92 7.35
N GLN A 171 -11.79 -1.47 7.28
CA GLN A 171 -12.69 -1.27 6.15
C GLN A 171 -13.20 0.17 6.00
N ARG A 172 -13.04 1.00 7.03
CA ARG A 172 -13.34 2.44 6.97
C ARG A 172 -12.30 3.22 6.17
N LEU A 173 -11.14 2.61 5.89
CA LEU A 173 -10.08 3.19 5.09
C LEU A 173 -10.31 2.84 3.61
N VAL A 174 -10.13 3.82 2.74
CA VAL A 174 -10.19 3.65 1.28
C VAL A 174 -8.80 3.86 0.72
N ILE A 175 -8.33 2.93 -0.09
CA ILE A 175 -7.04 3.03 -0.77
C ILE A 175 -7.31 2.80 -2.26
N GLU A 176 -7.11 3.82 -3.09
CA GLU A 176 -7.33 3.78 -4.54
C GLU A 176 -6.14 3.14 -5.27
N PRO A 177 -6.37 2.52 -6.45
CA PRO A 177 -5.26 2.05 -7.30
C PRO A 177 -4.30 3.20 -7.65
N ALA A 178 -2.99 2.93 -7.59
CA ALA A 178 -1.89 3.88 -7.77
C ALA A 178 -1.90 5.07 -6.80
N SER A 179 -2.60 4.98 -5.67
CA SER A 179 -2.53 6.00 -4.63
C SER A 179 -1.29 5.85 -3.76
N LEU A 180 -0.82 6.99 -3.27
CA LEU A 180 0.28 7.12 -2.32
C LEU A 180 -0.27 7.41 -0.93
N THR A 181 0.27 6.73 0.07
CA THR A 181 0.04 7.00 1.48
C THR A 181 1.40 7.16 2.14
N ILE A 182 1.61 8.23 2.90
CA ILE A 182 2.90 8.56 3.51
C ILE A 182 2.80 8.46 5.03
N ILE A 183 3.67 7.67 5.61
CA ILE A 183 3.80 7.50 7.05
C ILE A 183 5.22 7.90 7.46
N ASP A 184 5.32 8.84 8.37
CA ASP A 184 6.56 9.15 9.07
C ASP A 184 6.62 8.39 10.39
N THR A 185 7.76 7.73 10.64
CA THR A 185 7.99 6.96 11.88
C THR A 185 9.14 7.55 12.66
N ASP A 186 8.97 7.68 13.97
CA ASP A 186 10.01 8.16 14.87
C ASP A 186 9.86 7.54 16.25
N SER A 187 10.92 6.87 16.76
CA SER A 187 11.02 6.36 18.14
C SER A 187 9.75 5.67 18.66
N GLY A 188 9.11 4.84 17.82
CA GLY A 188 7.89 4.11 18.18
C GLY A 188 6.57 4.84 17.90
N THR A 189 6.61 6.06 17.36
CA THR A 189 5.42 6.81 16.96
C THR A 189 5.30 6.85 15.45
N SER A 190 4.09 6.65 14.93
CA SER A 190 3.78 6.78 13.50
C SER A 190 2.86 7.97 13.27
N ARG A 191 3.12 8.73 12.20
CA ARG A 191 2.28 9.85 11.77
C ARG A 191 1.83 9.64 10.35
N LEU A 192 0.53 9.70 10.10
CA LEU A 192 -0.03 9.71 8.75
C LEU A 192 0.09 11.12 8.18
N VAL A 193 1.01 11.31 7.24
CA VAL A 193 1.30 12.62 6.62
C VAL A 193 0.40 12.87 5.41
N ARG A 194 0.18 11.81 4.62
CA ARG A 194 -0.66 11.85 3.42
C ARG A 194 -1.43 10.54 3.34
N PHE A 195 -2.69 10.60 2.94
CA PHE A 195 -3.52 9.41 2.84
C PHE A 195 -4.23 9.34 1.50
N ASN A 196 -4.13 8.17 0.83
CA ASN A 196 -4.87 7.83 -0.39
C ASN A 196 -4.76 8.90 -1.51
N ASP A 197 -3.60 9.45 -1.71
CA ASP A 197 -3.38 10.47 -2.73
C ASP A 197 -3.13 9.81 -4.10
N ALA A 198 -4.12 9.92 -5.00
CA ALA A 198 -4.06 9.35 -6.34
C ALA A 198 -3.50 10.30 -7.41
N LYS A 199 -3.21 11.58 -7.08
CA LYS A 199 -2.81 12.61 -8.05
C LYS A 199 -1.58 13.41 -7.67
N GLY A 200 -1.27 13.53 -6.38
CA GLY A 200 -0.16 14.35 -5.88
C GLY A 200 1.21 13.81 -6.26
N PHE A 201 2.17 14.72 -6.22
CA PHE A 201 3.58 14.47 -6.48
C PHE A 201 4.33 14.35 -5.16
N LEU A 202 5.38 13.52 -5.14
CA LEU A 202 6.33 13.54 -4.03
C LEU A 202 7.34 14.67 -4.29
N SER A 203 7.61 15.47 -3.26
CA SER A 203 8.66 16.49 -3.31
C SER A 203 9.77 16.14 -2.32
N SER A 204 11.00 16.54 -2.65
CA SER A 204 12.15 16.43 -1.75
C SER A 204 11.99 17.27 -0.48
N GLU A 205 11.17 18.31 -0.52
CA GLU A 205 10.91 19.23 0.59
C GLU A 205 9.96 18.67 1.65
N GLU A 206 9.13 17.69 1.32
CA GLU A 206 8.25 17.02 2.30
C GLU A 206 9.04 16.22 3.36
N SER A 207 10.36 16.07 3.18
CA SER A 207 11.21 15.34 4.12
C SER A 207 11.58 16.11 5.39
N THR A 208 11.24 17.39 5.52
CA THR A 208 11.76 18.27 6.57
C THR A 208 10.74 18.89 7.51
N ASN A 209 9.45 18.53 7.42
CA ASN A 209 8.46 19.10 8.34
C ASN A 209 8.67 18.58 9.76
N GLN A 210 9.34 19.42 10.55
CA GLN A 210 9.54 19.30 11.98
C GLN A 210 8.20 19.23 12.71
N SER A 211 8.19 18.48 13.80
CA SER A 211 7.11 18.39 14.77
C SER A 211 6.67 19.77 15.26
N ALA A 212 5.63 20.33 14.67
CA ALA A 212 4.92 21.43 15.28
C ALA A 212 4.00 20.87 16.36
N LEU A 213 4.24 21.24 17.61
CA LEU A 213 3.27 21.11 18.70
C LEU A 213 2.09 22.02 18.37
N GLY A 214 0.93 21.41 18.02
CA GLY A 214 -0.34 22.12 17.88
C GLY A 214 -0.44 23.02 16.63
N GLY A 215 -1.05 22.50 15.56
CA GLY A 215 -1.48 23.26 14.39
C GLY A 215 -0.37 23.65 13.41
N SER A 216 -0.57 23.39 12.12
CA SER A 216 0.32 23.90 11.08
C SER A 216 0.25 25.42 11.04
N THR A 217 1.33 26.10 11.39
CA THR A 217 1.50 27.51 11.02
C THR A 217 1.79 27.55 9.53
N GLY A 218 0.75 27.85 8.73
CA GLY A 218 0.91 28.09 7.31
C GLY A 218 1.86 29.28 7.13
N ASN A 219 3.03 29.03 6.56
CA ASN A 219 3.87 30.10 6.02
C ASN A 219 3.20 30.63 4.76
N SER A 220 2.40 31.68 4.92
CA SER A 220 2.03 32.58 3.83
C SER A 220 3.24 33.43 3.48
N ASN A 221 4.06 32.99 2.55
CA ASN A 221 5.01 33.88 1.91
C ASN A 221 4.27 34.92 1.06
N LYS A 222 4.43 36.19 1.45
CA LYS A 222 4.16 37.36 0.62
C LYS A 222 5.10 37.43 -0.56
#